data_29d3bb42f3c72a907f93856e0ce366e6
#
_entry.id   29d3bb42f3c72a907f93856e0ce366e6
#
_cell.length_a   1.000
_cell.length_b   1.000
_cell.length_c   1.000
_cell.angle_alpha   90.00
_cell.angle_beta   90.00
_cell.angle_gamma   90.00
#
_symmetry.space_group_name_H-M   'P 1'
#
loop_
_entity.id
_entity.type
_entity.pdbx_description
1 polymer ?
#
loop_
_entity_poly.entity_id
_entity_poly.type
_entity_poly.pdbx_seq_one_letter_code
_entity_poly.pdbx_strand_id
1 'polypeptide(L)'
;TDHASIATEAKVVRKLREEGVKKSDLSRDEFMEHAWDWTHKHGGIILEQLKKLGASCDWDRTRFTMDEGYYEGVIDTFINFYNEGLIYRGVRMVNWDPVALTALSDEEVIYKEENGYLYHVRYKIVSTEDEWITVATTRPETILGDTAICVHPSDPRYFHLKGKKAIIPICNREVPIIQDDYIEIEFGTGCLKVTPAHDINDYELGIKHDLEIIDTINANGTMSEHAGPYEGLDRFEVRKQLPKDLEKLGNLVKIEDYTNKVGRSERTDAVIEPRLSLQWFMSMEKLAKPALDHVMDDTIQFHPAKFKNSYRNWMENIKDWCVSRQLWWGHRIPAFYYGDGEDDFVVAKTIEEAVEKACAKSGRSLTSEDLKQDEDVMDTWFSSWIWPIQGFDGLHKEDEVQYY
;
A
#
# COMPACT_ATOMS: atom_id res chain seq x y z
N THR A 1 3.03 -0.38 25.80
CA THR A 1 3.98 0.11 24.77
C THR A 1 3.78 -0.66 23.48
N ASP A 2 3.96 0.02 22.36
CA ASP A 2 3.78 -0.51 21.02
C ASP A 2 5.10 -1.08 20.47
N HIS A 3 5.03 -2.15 19.66
CA HIS A 3 6.19 -2.79 19.04
C HIS A 3 6.73 -2.05 17.81
N ALA A 4 5.92 -1.15 17.22
CA ALA A 4 6.27 -0.27 16.11
C ALA A 4 6.95 -1.01 14.94
N SER A 5 6.22 -1.93 14.27
CA SER A 5 6.77 -2.91 13.30
C SER A 5 7.80 -2.32 12.33
N ILE A 6 7.39 -1.43 11.43
CA ILE A 6 8.27 -0.84 10.40
C ILE A 6 9.42 -0.06 11.03
N ALA A 7 9.12 0.75 12.05
CA ALA A 7 10.12 1.62 12.66
C ALA A 7 11.22 0.82 13.37
N THR A 8 10.86 -0.22 14.10
CA THR A 8 11.81 -1.11 14.79
C THR A 8 12.60 -1.93 13.78
N GLU A 9 11.94 -2.56 12.82
CA GLU A 9 12.61 -3.35 11.79
C GLU A 9 13.62 -2.51 11.01
N ALA A 10 13.27 -1.29 10.60
CA ALA A 10 14.18 -0.40 9.90
C ALA A 10 15.43 -0.08 10.72
N LYS A 11 15.29 0.07 12.05
CA LYS A 11 16.44 0.29 12.95
C LYS A 11 17.32 -0.95 13.09
N VAL A 12 16.70 -2.13 13.21
CA VAL A 12 17.44 -3.41 13.28
C VAL A 12 18.18 -3.69 11.98
N VAL A 13 17.52 -3.53 10.83
CA VAL A 13 18.13 -3.69 9.51
C VAL A 13 19.30 -2.73 9.31
N ARG A 14 19.14 -1.47 9.74
CA ARG A 14 20.23 -0.49 9.67
C ARG A 14 21.42 -0.91 10.53
N LYS A 15 21.19 -1.33 11.78
CA LYS A 15 22.25 -1.84 12.67
C LYS A 15 22.98 -3.03 12.05
N LEU A 16 22.25 -4.03 11.57
CA LEU A 16 22.83 -5.20 10.90
C LEU A 16 23.69 -4.81 9.71
N ARG A 17 23.22 -3.86 8.89
CA ARG A 17 24.00 -3.35 7.75
C ARG A 17 25.30 -2.65 8.17
N GLU A 18 25.29 -1.90 9.29
CA GLU A 18 26.48 -1.29 9.88
C GLU A 18 27.47 -2.36 10.38
N GLU A 19 26.96 -3.53 10.78
CA GLU A 19 27.75 -4.72 11.18
C GLU A 19 28.16 -5.62 9.99
N GLY A 20 27.76 -5.25 8.76
CA GLY A 20 28.09 -5.98 7.53
C GLY A 20 27.16 -7.16 7.23
N VAL A 21 26.03 -7.30 7.93
CA VAL A 21 25.04 -8.35 7.76
C VAL A 21 23.86 -7.83 6.95
N LYS A 22 23.38 -8.60 5.98
CA LYS A 22 22.16 -8.29 5.24
C LYS A 22 20.98 -9.10 5.80
N LYS A 23 19.79 -8.50 5.86
CA LYS A 23 18.57 -9.22 6.27
C LYS A 23 18.33 -10.47 5.41
N SER A 24 18.64 -10.38 4.10
CA SER A 24 18.49 -11.50 3.16
C SER A 24 19.38 -12.71 3.47
N ASP A 25 20.40 -12.55 4.29
CA ASP A 25 21.35 -13.61 4.63
C ASP A 25 20.92 -14.36 5.91
N LEU A 26 19.84 -13.90 6.55
CA LEU A 26 19.30 -14.44 7.80
C LEU A 26 17.99 -15.20 7.53
N SER A 27 17.73 -16.22 8.36
CA SER A 27 16.41 -16.77 8.55
C SER A 27 15.52 -15.79 9.33
N ARG A 28 14.20 -16.01 9.30
CA ARG A 28 13.25 -15.22 10.11
C ARG A 28 13.60 -15.30 11.61
N ASP A 29 13.90 -16.50 12.10
CA ASP A 29 14.17 -16.72 13.52
C ASP A 29 15.45 -15.99 13.98
N GLU A 30 16.53 -16.05 13.20
CA GLU A 30 17.75 -15.29 13.47
C GLU A 30 17.50 -13.78 13.47
N PHE A 31 16.69 -13.28 12.52
CA PHE A 31 16.32 -11.87 12.51
C PHE A 31 15.50 -11.49 13.74
N MET A 32 14.55 -12.33 14.15
CA MET A 32 13.74 -12.11 15.34
C MET A 32 14.57 -12.03 16.62
N GLU A 33 15.65 -12.83 16.76
CA GLU A 33 16.60 -12.69 17.89
C GLU A 33 17.21 -11.28 17.92
N HIS A 34 17.68 -10.76 16.78
CA HIS A 34 18.20 -9.39 16.69
C HIS A 34 17.15 -8.32 17.04
N ALA A 35 15.90 -8.53 16.62
CA ALA A 35 14.80 -7.61 16.90
C ALA A 35 14.42 -7.60 18.40
N TRP A 36 14.39 -8.77 19.03
CA TRP A 36 14.17 -8.88 20.46
C TRP A 36 15.32 -8.27 21.28
N ASP A 37 16.57 -8.50 20.89
CA ASP A 37 17.74 -7.88 21.53
C ASP A 37 17.66 -6.35 21.45
N TRP A 38 17.28 -5.82 20.30
CA TRP A 38 17.04 -4.39 20.13
C TRP A 38 15.95 -3.87 21.07
N THR A 39 14.84 -4.57 21.11
CA THR A 39 13.67 -4.22 21.94
C THR A 39 13.99 -4.28 23.43
N HIS A 40 14.65 -5.30 23.91
CA HIS A 40 15.08 -5.41 25.30
C HIS A 40 16.05 -4.30 25.70
N LYS A 41 16.97 -3.94 24.80
CA LYS A 41 17.94 -2.87 25.03
C LYS A 41 17.32 -1.47 25.07
N HIS A 42 16.30 -1.21 24.22
CA HIS A 42 15.80 0.15 24.01
C HIS A 42 14.38 0.37 24.53
N GLY A 43 13.54 -0.65 24.62
CA GLY A 43 12.12 -0.55 24.96
C GLY A 43 11.82 0.00 26.36
N GLY A 44 12.68 -0.28 27.33
CA GLY A 44 12.54 0.26 28.70
C GLY A 44 12.89 1.74 28.84
N ILE A 45 13.66 2.30 27.91
CA ILE A 45 14.18 3.68 28.01
C ILE A 45 13.05 4.70 28.01
N ILE A 46 12.07 4.54 27.13
CA ILE A 46 10.92 5.46 27.04
C ILE A 46 10.10 5.48 28.32
N LEU A 47 9.91 4.34 28.98
CA LEU A 47 9.18 4.25 30.24
C LEU A 47 9.89 5.03 31.35
N GLU A 48 11.20 4.88 31.46
CA GLU A 48 12.02 5.61 32.43
C GLU A 48 12.06 7.12 32.13
N GLN A 49 12.06 7.51 30.86
CA GLN A 49 11.96 8.92 30.46
C GLN A 49 10.61 9.52 30.83
N LEU A 50 9.50 8.81 30.59
CA LEU A 50 8.16 9.25 30.97
C LEU A 50 8.01 9.39 32.49
N LYS A 51 8.55 8.43 33.27
CA LYS A 51 8.59 8.55 34.74
C LYS A 51 9.35 9.79 35.22
N LYS A 52 10.51 10.08 34.61
CA LYS A 52 11.31 11.29 34.91
C LYS A 52 10.59 12.59 34.54
N LEU A 53 9.74 12.57 33.49
CA LEU A 53 8.90 13.72 33.10
C LEU A 53 7.69 13.87 34.04
N GLY A 54 7.45 12.95 34.97
CA GLY A 54 6.33 13.01 35.91
C GLY A 54 5.00 12.53 35.32
N ALA A 55 5.02 11.72 34.25
CA ALA A 55 3.80 11.13 33.71
C ALA A 55 3.19 10.18 34.74
N SER A 56 1.89 10.39 35.03
CA SER A 56 1.11 9.54 35.94
C SER A 56 0.39 8.44 35.15
N CYS A 57 1.09 7.34 34.92
CA CYS A 57 0.55 6.14 34.29
C CYS A 57 0.48 5.01 35.31
N ASP A 58 -0.35 4.01 35.04
CA ASP A 58 -0.38 2.76 35.80
C ASP A 58 0.83 1.88 35.38
N TRP A 59 1.97 2.14 36.03
CA TRP A 59 3.23 1.49 35.70
C TRP A 59 3.24 0.00 36.03
N ASP A 60 2.41 -0.44 36.97
CA ASP A 60 2.31 -1.85 37.40
C ASP A 60 1.57 -2.69 36.34
N ARG A 61 0.74 -2.05 35.51
CA ARG A 61 0.05 -2.68 34.38
C ARG A 61 0.69 -2.34 33.04
N THR A 62 2.00 -2.15 33.02
CA THR A 62 2.71 -1.97 31.74
C THR A 62 2.53 -3.22 30.89
N ARG A 63 2.05 -3.03 29.65
CA ARG A 63 1.89 -4.07 28.63
C ARG A 63 2.69 -3.71 27.39
N PHE A 64 3.18 -4.73 26.71
CA PHE A 64 3.80 -4.61 25.40
C PHE A 64 2.97 -5.37 24.36
N THR A 65 2.74 -4.79 23.21
CA THR A 65 1.84 -5.39 22.19
C THR A 65 2.31 -6.74 21.66
N MET A 66 3.60 -7.11 21.89
CA MET A 66 4.13 -8.44 21.55
C MET A 66 4.20 -9.39 22.77
N ASP A 67 3.68 -8.99 23.95
CA ASP A 67 3.55 -9.92 25.09
C ASP A 67 2.61 -11.07 24.71
N GLU A 68 2.88 -12.29 25.20
CA GLU A 68 2.18 -13.51 24.79
C GLU A 68 0.66 -13.40 24.84
N GLY A 69 0.08 -13.00 25.99
CA GLY A 69 -1.36 -12.85 26.12
C GLY A 69 -1.95 -11.75 25.23
N TYR A 70 -1.21 -10.66 24.99
CA TYR A 70 -1.64 -9.60 24.08
C TYR A 70 -1.58 -10.08 22.62
N TYR A 71 -0.50 -10.79 22.26
CA TYR A 71 -0.31 -11.39 20.95
C TYR A 71 -1.46 -12.33 20.58
N GLU A 72 -1.86 -13.20 21.51
CA GLU A 72 -3.01 -14.10 21.29
C GLU A 72 -4.29 -13.36 21.02
N GLY A 73 -4.59 -12.29 21.76
CA GLY A 73 -5.78 -11.47 21.53
C GLY A 73 -5.78 -10.80 20.15
N VAL A 74 -4.61 -10.39 19.65
CA VAL A 74 -4.47 -9.85 18.28
C VAL A 74 -4.80 -10.91 17.23
N ILE A 75 -4.27 -12.12 17.40
CA ILE A 75 -4.53 -13.25 16.50
C ILE A 75 -6.02 -13.64 16.52
N ASP A 76 -6.61 -13.76 17.70
CA ASP A 76 -8.03 -14.07 17.84
C ASP A 76 -8.94 -13.03 17.17
N THR A 77 -8.57 -11.75 17.29
CA THR A 77 -9.28 -10.65 16.63
C THR A 77 -9.21 -10.75 15.11
N PHE A 78 -8.02 -11.05 14.56
CA PHE A 78 -7.88 -11.26 13.11
C PHE A 78 -8.75 -12.41 12.61
N ILE A 79 -8.71 -13.55 13.31
CA ILE A 79 -9.49 -14.76 12.97
C ILE A 79 -10.99 -14.47 13.01
N ASN A 80 -11.45 -13.77 14.05
CA ASN A 80 -12.85 -13.41 14.19
C ASN A 80 -13.32 -12.51 13.03
N PHE A 81 -12.56 -11.47 12.70
CA PHE A 81 -12.91 -10.57 11.59
C PHE A 81 -12.84 -11.25 10.22
N TYR A 82 -11.90 -12.18 10.04
CA TYR A 82 -11.88 -13.02 8.85
C TYR A 82 -13.13 -13.89 8.73
N ASN A 83 -13.55 -14.54 9.81
CA ASN A 83 -14.75 -15.39 9.84
C ASN A 83 -16.03 -14.58 9.62
N GLU A 84 -16.06 -13.31 10.03
CA GLU A 84 -17.17 -12.38 9.78
C GLU A 84 -17.13 -11.77 8.37
N GLY A 85 -16.12 -12.07 7.57
CA GLY A 85 -15.93 -11.51 6.23
C GLY A 85 -15.57 -10.02 6.22
N LEU A 86 -15.03 -9.52 7.32
CA LEU A 86 -14.48 -8.16 7.44
C LEU A 86 -13.02 -8.09 7.02
N ILE A 87 -12.27 -9.16 7.17
CA ILE A 87 -10.92 -9.30 6.63
C ILE A 87 -10.96 -10.21 5.40
N TYR A 88 -10.29 -9.79 4.33
CA TYR A 88 -10.20 -10.55 3.10
C TYR A 88 -8.82 -10.38 2.46
N ARG A 89 -8.45 -11.32 1.58
CA ARG A 89 -7.24 -11.26 0.76
C ARG A 89 -7.61 -10.89 -0.66
N GLY A 90 -6.89 -9.94 -1.25
CA GLY A 90 -7.20 -9.50 -2.62
C GLY A 90 -6.12 -8.62 -3.24
N VAL A 91 -6.17 -8.46 -4.55
CA VAL A 91 -5.30 -7.55 -5.30
C VAL A 91 -5.92 -6.15 -5.29
N ARG A 92 -5.17 -5.18 -4.78
CA ARG A 92 -5.54 -3.76 -4.77
C ARG A 92 -4.31 -2.89 -5.05
N MET A 93 -4.56 -1.67 -5.48
CA MET A 93 -3.53 -0.64 -5.53
C MET A 93 -3.16 -0.23 -4.10
N VAL A 94 -1.89 -0.36 -3.76
CA VAL A 94 -1.34 0.04 -2.44
C VAL A 94 -0.22 1.06 -2.62
N ASN A 95 0.03 1.85 -1.58
CA ASN A 95 1.26 2.61 -1.48
C ASN A 95 2.41 1.64 -1.14
N TRP A 96 3.45 1.62 -1.93
CA TRP A 96 4.57 0.71 -1.77
C TRP A 96 5.86 1.46 -1.46
N ASP A 97 6.59 1.03 -0.44
CA ASP A 97 7.93 1.51 -0.12
C ASP A 97 8.98 0.62 -0.81
N PRO A 98 9.67 1.10 -1.86
CA PRO A 98 10.62 0.27 -2.61
C PRO A 98 11.96 0.06 -1.89
N VAL A 99 12.21 0.77 -0.79
CA VAL A 99 13.41 0.61 0.06
C VAL A 99 13.16 -0.38 1.18
N ALA A 100 12.00 -0.27 1.85
CA ALA A 100 11.59 -1.23 2.88
C ALA A 100 10.98 -2.50 2.28
N LEU A 101 10.59 -2.50 0.99
CA LEU A 101 9.92 -3.59 0.27
C LEU A 101 8.61 -4.02 0.93
N THR A 102 7.79 -3.05 1.33
CA THR A 102 6.53 -3.30 2.02
C THR A 102 5.43 -2.33 1.61
N ALA A 103 4.18 -2.77 1.74
CA ALA A 103 3.02 -1.91 1.63
C ALA A 103 2.96 -0.92 2.81
N LEU A 104 2.37 0.25 2.56
CA LEU A 104 2.12 1.31 3.53
C LEU A 104 0.63 1.63 3.56
N SER A 105 0.12 2.04 4.73
CA SER A 105 -1.17 2.70 4.82
C SER A 105 -1.08 4.17 4.37
N ASP A 106 -2.22 4.82 4.14
CA ASP A 106 -2.25 6.22 3.71
C ASP A 106 -1.65 7.16 4.78
N GLU A 107 -1.79 6.81 6.07
CA GLU A 107 -1.26 7.55 7.21
C GLU A 107 0.28 7.48 7.31
N GLU A 108 0.90 6.47 6.72
CA GLU A 108 2.36 6.30 6.68
C GLU A 108 3.02 7.06 5.51
N VAL A 109 2.21 7.76 4.70
CA VAL A 109 2.67 8.54 3.54
C VAL A 109 2.68 10.03 3.86
N ILE A 110 3.86 10.64 3.79
CA ILE A 110 4.05 12.08 3.97
C ILE A 110 4.20 12.75 2.60
N TYR A 111 3.33 13.71 2.30
CA TYR A 111 3.42 14.47 1.06
C TYR A 111 4.30 15.70 1.22
N LYS A 112 5.36 15.78 0.40
CA LYS A 112 6.27 16.93 0.32
C LYS A 112 6.14 17.63 -1.02
N GLU A 113 6.16 18.98 -1.00
CA GLU A 113 6.25 19.76 -2.23
C GLU A 113 7.69 19.68 -2.76
N GLU A 114 7.83 19.22 -4.00
CA GLU A 114 9.11 19.08 -4.66
C GLU A 114 9.08 19.77 -6.03
N ASN A 115 10.19 20.45 -6.35
CA ASN A 115 10.39 21.01 -7.66
C ASN A 115 10.83 19.91 -8.63
N GLY A 116 10.13 19.80 -9.73
CA GLY A 116 10.37 18.82 -10.77
C GLY A 116 10.01 19.38 -12.13
N TYR A 117 9.64 18.52 -13.05
CA TYR A 117 9.32 18.90 -14.41
C TYR A 117 8.00 18.27 -14.86
N LEU A 118 7.29 19.01 -15.71
CA LEU A 118 6.15 18.49 -16.47
C LEU A 118 6.60 18.28 -17.91
N TYR A 119 6.53 17.04 -18.37
CA TYR A 119 6.98 16.63 -19.70
C TYR A 119 5.76 16.54 -20.62
N HIS A 120 5.77 17.28 -21.72
CA HIS A 120 4.76 17.22 -22.76
C HIS A 120 5.24 16.27 -23.85
N VAL A 121 4.57 15.13 -23.97
CA VAL A 121 4.94 14.05 -24.89
C VAL A 121 3.82 13.83 -25.90
N ARG A 122 4.16 13.76 -27.19
CA ARG A 122 3.20 13.51 -28.25
C ARG A 122 3.24 12.04 -28.70
N TYR A 123 2.05 11.50 -28.90
CA TYR A 123 1.83 10.12 -29.36
C TYR A 123 1.23 10.19 -30.75
N LYS A 124 1.78 9.40 -31.69
CA LYS A 124 1.31 9.38 -33.07
C LYS A 124 -0.03 8.64 -33.15
N ILE A 125 -0.99 9.17 -33.91
CA ILE A 125 -2.26 8.50 -34.17
C ILE A 125 -2.05 7.43 -35.25
N VAL A 126 -2.54 6.22 -34.97
CA VAL A 126 -2.44 5.08 -35.90
C VAL A 126 -3.16 5.38 -37.20
N SER A 127 -2.57 4.93 -38.31
CA SER A 127 -3.12 5.09 -39.67
C SER A 127 -3.28 6.53 -40.16
N THR A 128 -2.51 7.46 -39.57
CA THR A 128 -2.41 8.85 -40.02
C THR A 128 -0.97 9.20 -40.38
N GLU A 129 -0.74 10.13 -41.32
CA GLU A 129 0.63 10.49 -41.69
C GLU A 129 1.25 11.44 -40.66
N ASP A 130 0.49 12.41 -40.15
CA ASP A 130 1.03 13.50 -39.33
C ASP A 130 0.04 14.01 -38.25
N GLU A 131 -0.76 13.10 -37.68
CA GLU A 131 -1.68 13.43 -36.60
C GLU A 131 -1.11 12.92 -35.25
N TRP A 132 -1.15 13.80 -34.25
CA TRP A 132 -0.57 13.55 -32.92
C TRP A 132 -1.52 13.97 -31.81
N ILE A 133 -1.44 13.28 -30.67
CA ILE A 133 -2.06 13.68 -29.42
C ILE A 133 -0.98 13.91 -28.37
N THR A 134 -1.08 15.02 -27.60
CA THR A 134 -0.05 15.39 -26.62
C THR A 134 -0.59 15.24 -25.21
N VAL A 135 0.12 14.49 -24.37
CA VAL A 135 -0.13 14.34 -22.94
C VAL A 135 0.92 15.08 -22.13
N ALA A 136 0.59 15.40 -20.88
CA ALA A 136 1.55 15.98 -19.93
C ALA A 136 1.71 15.07 -18.72
N THR A 137 2.95 14.80 -18.28
CA THR A 137 3.23 13.91 -17.16
C THR A 137 4.42 14.39 -16.35
N THR A 138 4.37 14.21 -15.04
CA THR A 138 5.52 14.37 -14.13
C THR A 138 6.35 13.09 -14.00
N ARG A 139 5.81 11.96 -14.51
CA ARG A 139 6.40 10.62 -14.40
C ARG A 139 6.63 9.99 -15.78
N PRO A 140 7.59 10.52 -16.58
CA PRO A 140 7.83 9.99 -17.92
C PRO A 140 8.25 8.52 -17.93
N GLU A 141 8.90 8.01 -16.87
CA GLU A 141 9.31 6.62 -16.72
C GLU A 141 8.15 5.61 -16.80
N THR A 142 6.90 6.04 -16.47
CA THR A 142 5.72 5.16 -16.52
C THR A 142 5.07 5.06 -17.91
N ILE A 143 5.47 5.90 -18.87
CA ILE A 143 4.89 5.91 -20.25
C ILE A 143 4.93 4.52 -20.90
N LEU A 144 5.95 3.72 -20.60
CA LEU A 144 6.11 2.38 -21.16
C LEU A 144 5.01 1.42 -20.71
N GLY A 145 4.32 1.71 -19.61
CA GLY A 145 3.18 0.98 -19.09
C GLY A 145 1.81 1.53 -19.48
N ASP A 146 1.75 2.57 -20.33
CA ASP A 146 0.48 3.13 -20.78
C ASP A 146 -0.34 2.11 -21.56
N THR A 147 -1.63 2.03 -21.27
CA THR A 147 -2.57 1.12 -21.96
C THR A 147 -3.73 1.84 -22.61
N ALA A 148 -3.89 3.13 -22.40
CA ALA A 148 -4.80 4.00 -23.13
C ALA A 148 -4.36 5.47 -23.08
N ILE A 149 -4.96 6.27 -23.95
CA ILE A 149 -5.06 7.73 -23.82
C ILE A 149 -6.53 8.05 -23.55
N CYS A 150 -6.79 8.86 -22.51
CA CYS A 150 -8.16 9.25 -22.16
C CYS A 150 -8.42 10.71 -22.47
N VAL A 151 -9.60 11.01 -23.04
CA VAL A 151 -10.07 12.36 -23.37
C VAL A 151 -11.51 12.54 -22.89
N HIS A 152 -11.93 13.78 -22.65
CA HIS A 152 -13.31 14.03 -22.27
C HIS A 152 -14.25 13.84 -23.48
N PRO A 153 -15.42 13.16 -23.34
CA PRO A 153 -16.33 12.88 -24.45
C PRO A 153 -16.91 14.13 -25.08
N SER A 154 -16.98 15.26 -24.40
CA SER A 154 -17.48 16.55 -24.89
C SER A 154 -16.38 17.51 -25.33
N ASP A 155 -15.11 17.10 -25.38
CA ASP A 155 -14.03 17.98 -25.85
C ASP A 155 -13.96 18.02 -27.39
N PRO A 156 -14.28 19.17 -28.03
CA PRO A 156 -14.30 19.26 -29.47
C PRO A 156 -12.95 19.08 -30.14
N ARG A 157 -11.85 19.27 -29.39
CA ARG A 157 -10.47 19.09 -29.89
C ARG A 157 -10.20 17.65 -30.29
N TYR A 158 -10.89 16.68 -29.64
CA TYR A 158 -10.62 15.26 -29.75
C TYR A 158 -11.77 14.41 -30.31
N PHE A 159 -12.90 15.01 -30.73
CA PHE A 159 -14.05 14.27 -31.31
C PHE A 159 -13.68 13.35 -32.47
N HIS A 160 -12.77 13.79 -33.31
CA HIS A 160 -12.31 13.06 -34.49
C HIS A 160 -11.39 11.87 -34.16
N LEU A 161 -10.96 11.74 -32.88
CA LEU A 161 -10.12 10.65 -32.42
C LEU A 161 -10.92 9.48 -31.81
N LYS A 162 -12.23 9.60 -31.71
CA LYS A 162 -13.09 8.53 -31.18
C LYS A 162 -12.89 7.23 -31.95
N GLY A 163 -12.56 6.15 -31.23
CA GLY A 163 -12.32 4.83 -31.80
C GLY A 163 -10.99 4.67 -32.53
N LYS A 164 -10.13 5.71 -32.52
CA LYS A 164 -8.74 5.60 -33.02
C LYS A 164 -7.81 5.05 -31.93
N LYS A 165 -6.61 4.74 -32.35
CA LYS A 165 -5.52 4.31 -31.48
C LYS A 165 -4.34 5.28 -31.57
N ALA A 166 -3.53 5.34 -30.52
CA ALA A 166 -2.26 6.04 -30.48
C ALA A 166 -1.10 5.07 -30.32
N ILE A 167 0.09 5.46 -30.74
CA ILE A 167 1.32 4.66 -30.62
C ILE A 167 2.13 5.22 -29.46
N ILE A 168 2.38 4.39 -28.46
CA ILE A 168 3.28 4.74 -27.35
C ILE A 168 4.70 4.82 -27.91
N PRO A 169 5.41 5.93 -27.67
CA PRO A 169 6.79 6.06 -28.16
C PRO A 169 7.71 5.02 -27.48
N ILE A 170 8.83 4.73 -28.13
CA ILE A 170 9.86 3.77 -27.72
C ILE A 170 9.41 2.30 -27.83
N CYS A 171 8.35 1.89 -27.14
CA CYS A 171 7.86 0.51 -27.20
C CYS A 171 6.98 0.22 -28.45
N ASN A 172 6.54 1.25 -29.16
CA ASN A 172 5.71 1.17 -30.38
C ASN A 172 4.42 0.35 -30.21
N ARG A 173 3.90 0.25 -28.98
CA ARG A 173 2.63 -0.41 -28.71
C ARG A 173 1.46 0.48 -29.09
N GLU A 174 0.45 -0.09 -29.75
CA GLU A 174 -0.81 0.60 -30.05
C GLU A 174 -1.77 0.51 -28.87
N VAL A 175 -2.32 1.65 -28.46
CA VAL A 175 -3.30 1.76 -27.37
C VAL A 175 -4.55 2.48 -27.83
N PRO A 176 -5.75 2.16 -27.30
CA PRO A 176 -6.98 2.83 -27.63
C PRO A 176 -7.00 4.28 -27.10
N ILE A 177 -7.73 5.13 -27.79
CA ILE A 177 -8.15 6.44 -27.27
C ILE A 177 -9.55 6.26 -26.70
N ILE A 178 -9.66 6.28 -25.38
CA ILE A 178 -10.92 6.13 -24.63
C ILE A 178 -11.52 7.48 -24.28
N GLN A 179 -12.80 7.49 -23.92
CA GLN A 179 -13.52 8.69 -23.52
C GLN A 179 -14.09 8.51 -22.11
N ASP A 180 -13.82 9.47 -21.22
CA ASP A 180 -14.33 9.45 -19.86
C ASP A 180 -14.55 10.85 -19.30
N ASP A 181 -15.64 11.03 -18.54
CA ASP A 181 -16.00 12.30 -17.90
C ASP A 181 -15.04 12.66 -16.74
N TYR A 182 -14.16 11.73 -16.33
CA TYR A 182 -13.09 11.95 -15.37
C TYR A 182 -12.11 13.06 -15.82
N ILE A 183 -11.95 13.26 -17.15
CA ILE A 183 -11.01 14.25 -17.70
C ILE A 183 -11.58 15.66 -17.63
N GLU A 184 -10.84 16.56 -17.01
CA GLU A 184 -11.16 17.99 -17.04
C GLU A 184 -10.66 18.64 -18.33
N ILE A 185 -11.57 19.18 -19.15
CA ILE A 185 -11.28 19.75 -20.50
C ILE A 185 -10.25 20.86 -20.43
N GLU A 186 -10.33 21.73 -19.41
CA GLU A 186 -9.48 22.91 -19.27
C GLU A 186 -8.16 22.62 -18.52
N PHE A 187 -7.98 21.39 -17.99
CA PHE A 187 -6.77 21.04 -17.27
C PHE A 187 -5.67 20.52 -18.22
N GLY A 188 -4.52 21.18 -18.21
CA GLY A 188 -3.35 20.78 -18.99
C GLY A 188 -3.62 20.70 -20.49
N THR A 189 -3.42 19.52 -21.08
CA THR A 189 -3.68 19.26 -22.50
C THR A 189 -5.14 18.82 -22.77
N GLY A 190 -5.92 18.56 -21.72
CA GLY A 190 -7.26 17.97 -21.82
C GLY A 190 -7.24 16.50 -22.23
N CYS A 191 -6.07 15.85 -22.17
CA CYS A 191 -5.95 14.41 -22.34
C CYS A 191 -4.96 13.83 -21.35
N LEU A 192 -5.23 12.60 -20.92
CA LEU A 192 -4.49 11.85 -19.92
C LEU A 192 -3.91 10.58 -20.54
N LYS A 193 -2.63 10.29 -20.29
CA LYS A 193 -2.10 8.95 -20.46
C LYS A 193 -2.64 8.08 -19.34
N VAL A 194 -3.03 6.85 -19.61
CA VAL A 194 -3.59 5.93 -18.61
C VAL A 194 -2.62 4.77 -18.37
N THR A 195 -2.10 4.70 -17.15
CA THR A 195 -1.13 3.69 -16.71
C THR A 195 -1.66 2.95 -15.49
N PRO A 196 -2.57 1.98 -15.65
CA PRO A 196 -3.28 1.34 -14.56
C PRO A 196 -2.39 0.67 -13.49
N ALA A 197 -1.16 0.30 -13.84
CA ALA A 197 -0.23 -0.32 -12.90
C ALA A 197 0.42 0.68 -11.92
N HIS A 198 0.42 2.00 -12.21
CA HIS A 198 1.28 2.98 -11.53
C HIS A 198 0.56 4.22 -11.01
N ASP A 199 -0.76 4.27 -11.12
CA ASP A 199 -1.60 5.35 -10.59
C ASP A 199 -2.98 4.81 -10.21
N ILE A 200 -3.49 5.25 -9.04
CA ILE A 200 -4.76 4.74 -8.51
C ILE A 200 -5.97 5.17 -9.36
N ASN A 201 -5.96 6.39 -9.90
CA ASN A 201 -7.06 6.87 -10.72
C ASN A 201 -7.02 6.22 -12.11
N ASP A 202 -5.81 6.02 -12.64
CA ASP A 202 -5.61 5.28 -13.89
C ASP A 202 -6.03 3.81 -13.75
N TYR A 203 -5.86 3.21 -12.56
CA TYR A 203 -6.33 1.86 -12.26
C TYR A 203 -7.86 1.78 -12.29
N GLU A 204 -8.55 2.75 -11.69
CA GLU A 204 -10.02 2.81 -11.72
C GLU A 204 -10.55 2.98 -13.17
N LEU A 205 -9.90 3.84 -13.96
CA LEU A 205 -10.18 3.94 -15.39
C LEU A 205 -9.88 2.62 -16.12
N GLY A 206 -8.80 1.95 -15.75
CA GLY A 206 -8.43 0.64 -16.28
C GLY A 206 -9.50 -0.41 -16.08
N ILE A 207 -10.05 -0.52 -14.87
CA ILE A 207 -11.18 -1.42 -14.58
C ILE A 207 -12.43 -1.03 -15.37
N LYS A 208 -12.79 0.27 -15.36
CA LYS A 208 -13.99 0.78 -16.04
C LYS A 208 -13.98 0.52 -17.54
N HIS A 209 -12.81 0.57 -18.17
CA HIS A 209 -12.63 0.43 -19.62
C HIS A 209 -11.98 -0.90 -20.05
N ASP A 210 -11.86 -1.87 -19.15
CA ASP A 210 -11.26 -3.19 -19.41
C ASP A 210 -9.87 -3.09 -20.06
N LEU A 211 -9.00 -2.26 -19.48
CA LEU A 211 -7.65 -2.04 -20.00
C LEU A 211 -6.66 -3.06 -19.43
N GLU A 212 -5.66 -3.39 -20.23
CA GLU A 212 -4.54 -4.19 -19.80
C GLU A 212 -3.74 -3.48 -18.69
N ILE A 213 -3.18 -4.25 -17.75
CA ILE A 213 -2.32 -3.76 -16.68
C ILE A 213 -0.90 -4.21 -16.96
N ILE A 214 0.00 -3.25 -17.19
CA ILE A 214 1.40 -3.51 -17.51
C ILE A 214 2.29 -2.87 -16.44
N ASP A 215 2.79 -3.71 -15.53
CA ASP A 215 3.69 -3.28 -14.45
C ASP A 215 5.13 -3.11 -14.97
N THR A 216 5.57 -1.87 -15.09
CA THR A 216 6.92 -1.51 -15.60
C THR A 216 7.93 -1.26 -14.50
N ILE A 217 7.54 -1.30 -13.22
CA ILE A 217 8.41 -1.01 -12.08
C ILE A 217 8.38 -2.16 -11.08
N ASN A 218 9.52 -2.77 -10.83
CA ASN A 218 9.71 -3.83 -9.83
C ASN A 218 9.51 -3.32 -8.40
N ALA A 219 9.30 -4.25 -7.46
CA ALA A 219 9.13 -3.93 -6.05
C ALA A 219 10.27 -3.09 -5.44
N ASN A 220 11.50 -3.25 -5.93
CA ASN A 220 12.68 -2.50 -5.48
C ASN A 220 12.88 -1.15 -6.20
N GLY A 221 11.94 -0.73 -7.04
CA GLY A 221 12.00 0.53 -7.79
C GLY A 221 12.86 0.50 -9.04
N THR A 222 13.37 -0.66 -9.46
CA THR A 222 14.01 -0.82 -10.77
C THR A 222 12.95 -1.08 -11.83
N MET A 223 13.28 -0.78 -13.09
CA MET A 223 12.38 -1.07 -14.21
C MET A 223 12.27 -2.58 -14.46
N SER A 224 11.07 -3.06 -14.76
CA SER A 224 10.79 -4.45 -15.07
C SER A 224 11.13 -4.83 -16.52
N GLU A 225 10.98 -6.08 -16.88
CA GLU A 225 11.12 -6.59 -18.26
C GLU A 225 10.18 -5.88 -19.26
N HIS A 226 9.00 -5.43 -18.79
CA HIS A 226 8.05 -4.68 -19.62
C HIS A 226 8.53 -3.27 -20.00
N ALA A 227 9.57 -2.76 -19.35
CA ALA A 227 10.18 -1.48 -19.68
C ALA A 227 11.17 -1.57 -20.87
N GLY A 228 11.38 -2.75 -21.43
CA GLY A 228 12.20 -2.97 -22.62
C GLY A 228 13.63 -2.47 -22.45
N PRO A 229 14.07 -1.43 -23.21
CA PRO A 229 15.49 -1.01 -23.20
C PRO A 229 15.97 -0.45 -21.85
N TYR A 230 15.05 -0.23 -20.90
CA TYR A 230 15.36 0.31 -19.56
C TYR A 230 15.30 -0.73 -18.46
N GLU A 231 15.08 -2.01 -18.79
CA GLU A 231 15.04 -3.11 -17.82
C GLU A 231 16.24 -3.06 -16.84
N GLY A 232 15.96 -3.22 -15.55
CA GLY A 232 16.94 -3.25 -14.47
C GLY A 232 17.50 -1.90 -14.04
N LEU A 233 17.25 -0.80 -14.77
CA LEU A 233 17.66 0.54 -14.37
C LEU A 233 16.76 1.09 -13.25
N ASP A 234 17.32 1.96 -12.42
CA ASP A 234 16.52 2.70 -11.41
C ASP A 234 15.50 3.63 -12.10
N ARG A 235 14.26 3.69 -11.59
CA ARG A 235 13.19 4.51 -12.15
C ARG A 235 13.52 5.99 -12.26
N PHE A 236 14.34 6.55 -11.35
CA PHE A 236 14.75 7.95 -11.41
C PHE A 236 15.89 8.20 -12.43
N GLU A 237 16.69 7.19 -12.70
CA GLU A 237 17.65 7.25 -13.82
C GLU A 237 16.88 7.26 -15.13
N VAL A 238 15.87 6.39 -15.28
CA VAL A 238 15.02 6.34 -16.47
C VAL A 238 14.23 7.64 -16.62
N ARG A 239 13.71 8.24 -15.54
CA ARG A 239 13.06 9.56 -15.57
C ARG A 239 13.94 10.65 -16.17
N LYS A 240 15.27 10.55 -16.04
CA LYS A 240 16.24 11.48 -16.62
C LYS A 240 16.66 11.13 -18.04
N GLN A 241 16.68 9.84 -18.38
CA GLN A 241 17.14 9.34 -19.67
C GLN A 241 16.04 9.35 -20.72
N LEU A 242 14.86 8.87 -20.39
CA LEU A 242 13.73 8.69 -21.31
C LEU A 242 13.32 9.99 -22.02
N PRO A 243 13.25 11.18 -21.39
CA PRO A 243 12.98 12.42 -22.09
C PRO A 243 13.98 12.75 -23.20
N LYS A 244 15.27 12.42 -23.01
CA LYS A 244 16.32 12.63 -24.04
C LYS A 244 16.13 11.70 -25.23
N ASP A 245 15.65 10.49 -24.99
CA ASP A 245 15.37 9.54 -26.06
C ASP A 245 14.08 9.90 -26.79
N LEU A 246 13.07 10.41 -26.08
CA LEU A 246 11.86 11.00 -26.67
C LEU A 246 12.16 12.24 -27.54
N GLU A 247 13.11 13.07 -27.14
CA GLU A 247 13.56 14.22 -27.91
C GLU A 247 14.21 13.78 -29.24
N LYS A 248 15.09 12.78 -29.21
CA LYS A 248 15.73 12.21 -30.41
C LYS A 248 14.70 11.63 -31.39
N LEU A 249 13.60 11.04 -30.87
CA LEU A 249 12.52 10.50 -31.66
C LEU A 249 11.53 11.58 -32.14
N GLY A 250 11.67 12.81 -31.65
CA GLY A 250 10.76 13.90 -31.94
C GLY A 250 9.43 13.82 -31.20
N ASN A 251 9.33 12.98 -30.18
CA ASN A 251 8.11 12.82 -29.38
C ASN A 251 8.02 13.79 -28.19
N LEU A 252 9.13 14.37 -27.73
CA LEU A 252 9.14 15.39 -26.68
C LEU A 252 8.80 16.77 -27.27
N VAL A 253 7.71 17.37 -26.77
CA VAL A 253 7.24 18.68 -27.25
C VAL A 253 7.88 19.83 -26.46
N LYS A 254 7.83 19.73 -25.14
CA LYS A 254 8.44 20.70 -24.19
C LYS A 254 8.61 20.10 -22.81
N ILE A 255 9.43 20.76 -22.01
CA ILE A 255 9.59 20.52 -20.57
C ILE A 255 9.32 21.84 -19.86
N GLU A 256 8.53 21.79 -18.79
CA GLU A 256 8.22 22.96 -17.95
C GLU A 256 8.62 22.68 -16.51
N ASP A 257 9.10 23.71 -15.81
CA ASP A 257 9.27 23.62 -14.35
C ASP A 257 7.91 23.43 -13.70
N TYR A 258 7.80 22.46 -12.79
CA TYR A 258 6.56 22.13 -12.14
C TYR A 258 6.79 21.70 -10.69
N THR A 259 6.04 22.29 -9.77
CA THR A 259 6.05 21.88 -8.35
C THR A 259 4.87 20.96 -8.09
N ASN A 260 5.15 19.77 -7.62
CA ASN A 260 4.12 18.77 -7.28
C ASN A 260 4.32 18.23 -5.87
N LYS A 261 3.25 17.64 -5.32
CA LYS A 261 3.29 16.93 -4.06
C LYS A 261 3.72 15.49 -4.30
N VAL A 262 4.84 15.09 -3.72
CA VAL A 262 5.40 13.74 -3.84
C VAL A 262 5.17 12.99 -2.53
N GLY A 263 4.54 11.83 -2.60
CA GLY A 263 4.35 10.93 -1.47
C GLY A 263 5.66 10.24 -1.10
N ARG A 264 5.99 10.27 0.18
CA ARG A 264 7.18 9.63 0.74
C ARG A 264 6.83 8.75 1.93
N SER A 265 7.53 7.65 2.06
CA SER A 265 7.45 6.82 3.27
C SER A 265 7.92 7.61 4.50
N GLU A 266 7.10 7.65 5.54
CA GLU A 266 7.46 8.33 6.80
C GLU A 266 8.75 7.76 7.42
N ARG A 267 9.05 6.48 7.19
CA ARG A 267 10.13 5.75 7.86
C ARG A 267 11.44 5.73 7.08
N THR A 268 11.36 5.58 5.78
CA THR A 268 12.57 5.48 4.92
C THR A 268 12.87 6.76 4.16
N ASP A 269 11.91 7.69 4.10
CA ASP A 269 11.91 8.88 3.22
C ASP A 269 11.98 8.53 1.71
N ALA A 270 11.78 7.27 1.36
CA ALA A 270 11.70 6.85 -0.04
C ALA A 270 10.45 7.42 -0.70
N VAL A 271 10.56 7.81 -1.96
CA VAL A 271 9.37 8.11 -2.79
C VAL A 271 8.59 6.81 -2.98
N ILE A 272 7.32 6.82 -2.59
CA ILE A 272 6.44 5.66 -2.73
C ILE A 272 6.10 5.36 -4.18
N GLU A 273 5.75 4.10 -4.46
CA GLU A 273 5.18 3.68 -5.74
C GLU A 273 3.75 3.15 -5.54
N PRO A 274 2.74 3.72 -6.20
CA PRO A 274 1.46 3.04 -6.35
C PRO A 274 1.68 1.71 -7.08
N ARG A 275 1.27 0.59 -6.44
CA ARG A 275 1.53 -0.75 -6.97
C ARG A 275 0.36 -1.67 -6.71
N LEU A 276 -0.02 -2.48 -7.69
CA LEU A 276 -0.94 -3.59 -7.48
C LEU A 276 -0.25 -4.70 -6.70
N SER A 277 -0.85 -5.10 -5.61
CA SER A 277 -0.30 -6.14 -4.75
C SER A 277 -1.42 -6.99 -4.13
N LEU A 278 -1.17 -8.28 -4.02
CA LEU A 278 -2.03 -9.20 -3.30
C LEU A 278 -1.74 -9.07 -1.82
N GLN A 279 -2.69 -8.49 -1.08
CA GLN A 279 -2.54 -8.13 0.33
C GLN A 279 -3.77 -8.56 1.14
N TRP A 280 -3.66 -8.46 2.47
CA TRP A 280 -4.79 -8.59 3.37
C TRP A 280 -5.40 -7.22 3.65
N PHE A 281 -6.72 -7.14 3.55
CA PHE A 281 -7.48 -5.90 3.74
C PHE A 281 -8.58 -6.08 4.77
N MET A 282 -8.85 -5.01 5.51
CA MET A 282 -10.04 -4.86 6.33
C MET A 282 -11.07 -4.01 5.59
N SER A 283 -12.29 -4.53 5.45
CA SER A 283 -13.41 -3.82 4.85
C SER A 283 -13.91 -2.74 5.80
N MET A 284 -13.57 -1.49 5.51
CA MET A 284 -13.80 -0.36 6.41
C MET A 284 -15.21 0.22 6.30
N GLU A 285 -15.89 0.11 5.18
CA GLU A 285 -17.22 0.72 4.96
C GLU A 285 -18.24 0.29 6.03
N LYS A 286 -18.33 -1.03 6.29
CA LYS A 286 -19.25 -1.58 7.29
C LYS A 286 -18.93 -1.15 8.71
N LEU A 287 -17.64 -0.96 9.02
CA LEU A 287 -17.16 -0.55 10.34
C LEU A 287 -17.29 0.96 10.55
N ALA A 288 -17.05 1.74 9.50
CA ALA A 288 -17.10 3.20 9.56
C ALA A 288 -18.51 3.75 9.70
N LYS A 289 -19.50 3.09 9.06
CA LYS A 289 -20.88 3.59 9.05
C LYS A 289 -21.49 3.78 10.45
N PRO A 290 -21.48 2.83 11.38
CA PRO A 290 -21.99 3.03 12.73
C PRO A 290 -21.27 4.14 13.49
N ALA A 291 -19.94 4.22 13.35
CA ALA A 291 -19.13 5.26 13.98
C ALA A 291 -19.48 6.66 13.46
N LEU A 292 -19.71 6.77 12.14
CA LEU A 292 -20.17 8.02 11.53
C LEU A 292 -21.57 8.41 12.02
N ASP A 293 -22.52 7.47 12.04
CA ASP A 293 -23.90 7.72 12.45
C ASP A 293 -23.96 8.29 13.88
N HIS A 294 -23.20 7.73 14.83
CA HIS A 294 -23.13 8.22 16.23
C HIS A 294 -22.52 9.61 16.38
N VAL A 295 -21.67 10.04 15.46
CA VAL A 295 -21.16 11.41 15.44
C VAL A 295 -22.17 12.34 14.75
N MET A 296 -22.87 11.87 13.72
CA MET A 296 -23.84 12.70 13.00
C MET A 296 -25.10 13.00 13.82
N ASP A 297 -25.54 12.06 14.66
CA ASP A 297 -26.70 12.22 15.55
C ASP A 297 -26.36 12.86 16.92
N ASP A 298 -25.10 13.28 17.11
CA ASP A 298 -24.56 13.89 18.34
C ASP A 298 -24.54 12.96 19.58
N THR A 299 -24.68 11.65 19.40
CA THR A 299 -24.40 10.65 20.47
C THR A 299 -22.95 10.78 20.92
N ILE A 300 -22.01 10.97 19.95
CA ILE A 300 -20.62 11.33 20.20
C ILE A 300 -20.40 12.78 19.71
N GLN A 301 -20.00 13.67 20.62
CA GLN A 301 -19.84 15.11 20.32
C GLN A 301 -18.39 15.52 20.20
N PHE A 302 -18.06 16.25 19.13
CA PHE A 302 -16.75 16.86 18.96
C PHE A 302 -16.67 18.27 19.57
N HIS A 303 -15.59 18.54 20.29
CA HIS A 303 -15.26 19.87 20.80
C HIS A 303 -13.88 20.32 20.29
N PRO A 304 -13.80 21.36 19.46
CA PRO A 304 -14.89 22.17 18.90
C PRO A 304 -15.66 21.44 17.77
N ALA A 305 -16.94 21.78 17.64
CA ALA A 305 -17.87 21.14 16.71
C ALA A 305 -17.45 21.17 15.22
N LYS A 306 -16.57 22.11 14.83
CA LYS A 306 -16.06 22.21 13.44
C LYS A 306 -15.39 20.92 12.95
N PHE A 307 -14.80 20.11 13.84
CA PHE A 307 -14.15 18.86 13.49
C PHE A 307 -15.13 17.76 13.07
N LYS A 308 -16.42 17.90 13.39
CA LYS A 308 -17.48 16.99 12.91
C LYS A 308 -17.51 16.88 11.37
N ASN A 309 -17.28 18.01 10.66
CA ASN A 309 -17.25 18.00 9.19
C ASN A 309 -15.99 17.29 8.62
N SER A 310 -14.82 17.48 9.24
CA SER A 310 -13.60 16.79 8.84
C SER A 310 -13.71 15.29 9.08
N TYR A 311 -14.29 14.89 10.22
CA TYR A 311 -14.57 13.51 10.55
C TYR A 311 -15.53 12.86 9.54
N ARG A 312 -16.66 13.55 9.23
CA ARG A 312 -17.62 13.12 8.23
C ARG A 312 -16.94 12.85 6.89
N ASN A 313 -16.22 13.85 6.37
CA ASN A 313 -15.55 13.74 5.08
C ASN A 313 -14.57 12.56 5.03
N TRP A 314 -13.84 12.31 6.12
CA TRP A 314 -12.92 11.17 6.21
C TRP A 314 -13.68 9.84 6.22
N MET A 315 -14.71 9.69 7.07
CA MET A 315 -15.45 8.44 7.22
C MET A 315 -16.31 8.09 6.00
N GLU A 316 -16.85 9.10 5.28
CA GLU A 316 -17.61 8.89 4.03
C GLU A 316 -16.71 8.46 2.85
N ASN A 317 -15.42 8.77 2.89
CA ASN A 317 -14.45 8.45 1.85
C ASN A 317 -13.40 7.42 2.30
N ILE A 318 -13.67 6.71 3.40
CA ILE A 318 -12.72 5.73 3.94
C ILE A 318 -12.53 4.57 2.96
N LYS A 319 -11.28 4.21 2.74
CA LYS A 319 -10.90 3.06 1.91
C LYS A 319 -10.65 1.83 2.78
N ASP A 320 -10.67 0.66 2.16
CA ASP A 320 -10.29 -0.57 2.84
C ASP A 320 -8.83 -0.47 3.32
N TRP A 321 -8.62 -0.86 4.56
CA TRP A 321 -7.31 -0.76 5.20
C TRP A 321 -6.44 -1.97 4.84
N CYS A 322 -5.29 -1.73 4.20
CA CYS A 322 -4.27 -2.75 3.98
C CYS A 322 -3.61 -3.08 5.33
N VAL A 323 -3.89 -4.28 5.85
CA VAL A 323 -3.41 -4.71 7.17
C VAL A 323 -2.15 -5.57 7.12
N SER A 324 -1.68 -5.98 5.95
CA SER A 324 -0.46 -6.77 5.81
C SER A 324 0.78 -5.92 5.54
N ARG A 325 1.91 -6.34 6.12
CA ARG A 325 3.23 -5.75 5.92
C ARG A 325 4.25 -6.85 5.65
N GLN A 326 5.11 -6.66 4.67
CA GLN A 326 6.19 -7.57 4.27
C GLN A 326 7.39 -7.42 5.21
N LEU A 327 7.14 -7.56 6.49
CA LEU A 327 8.09 -7.45 7.60
C LEU A 327 8.17 -8.75 8.36
N TRP A 328 9.19 -8.89 9.20
CA TRP A 328 9.31 -10.02 10.11
C TRP A 328 8.98 -9.66 11.56
N TRP A 329 9.24 -8.40 11.95
CA TRP A 329 8.93 -7.90 13.29
C TRP A 329 7.47 -7.45 13.40
N GLY A 330 6.66 -8.21 14.12
CA GLY A 330 5.23 -7.92 14.36
C GLY A 330 4.39 -9.17 14.54
N HIS A 331 3.09 -9.00 14.57
CA HIS A 331 2.12 -10.09 14.69
C HIS A 331 1.97 -10.80 13.35
N ARG A 332 2.46 -12.01 13.26
CA ARG A 332 2.43 -12.79 12.01
C ARG A 332 0.99 -13.14 11.63
N ILE A 333 0.65 -12.97 10.36
CA ILE A 333 -0.69 -13.25 9.86
C ILE A 333 -1.00 -14.75 10.03
N PRO A 334 -2.15 -15.11 10.64
CA PRO A 334 -2.50 -16.49 10.96
C PRO A 334 -3.15 -17.22 9.77
N ALA A 335 -2.61 -17.05 8.57
CA ALA A 335 -3.01 -17.74 7.36
C ALA A 335 -1.99 -18.81 6.97
N PHE A 336 -2.46 -19.99 6.57
CA PHE A 336 -1.65 -21.14 6.23
C PHE A 336 -2.01 -21.63 4.83
N TYR A 337 -1.03 -21.60 3.92
CA TYR A 337 -1.16 -21.98 2.52
C TYR A 337 -0.83 -23.46 2.33
N TYR A 338 -1.66 -24.18 1.56
CA TYR A 338 -1.50 -25.60 1.22
C TYR A 338 -1.41 -25.85 -0.31
N GLY A 339 -1.31 -24.80 -1.10
CA GLY A 339 -1.22 -24.81 -2.55
C GLY A 339 -0.91 -23.42 -3.10
N ASP A 340 -0.83 -23.32 -4.45
CA ASP A 340 -0.50 -22.08 -5.16
C ASP A 340 -1.74 -21.30 -5.65
N GLY A 341 -2.94 -21.83 -5.45
CA GLY A 341 -4.19 -21.16 -5.80
C GLY A 341 -4.47 -19.98 -4.88
N GLU A 342 -5.19 -18.97 -5.39
CA GLU A 342 -5.57 -17.78 -4.60
C GLU A 342 -6.31 -18.13 -3.32
N ASP A 343 -7.14 -19.19 -3.37
CA ASP A 343 -7.96 -19.68 -2.26
C ASP A 343 -7.36 -20.89 -1.52
N ASP A 344 -6.15 -21.31 -1.87
CA ASP A 344 -5.49 -22.47 -1.26
C ASP A 344 -4.87 -22.14 0.09
N PHE A 345 -5.64 -21.53 0.97
CA PHE A 345 -5.25 -21.20 2.34
C PHE A 345 -6.39 -21.41 3.34
N VAL A 346 -6.03 -21.46 4.60
CA VAL A 346 -6.94 -21.43 5.76
C VAL A 346 -6.43 -20.43 6.80
N VAL A 347 -7.35 -19.87 7.60
CA VAL A 347 -7.01 -19.00 8.73
C VAL A 347 -7.25 -19.77 10.02
N ALA A 348 -6.22 -19.87 10.87
CA ALA A 348 -6.23 -20.68 12.08
C ALA A 348 -5.26 -20.13 13.13
N LYS A 349 -5.52 -20.42 14.42
CA LYS A 349 -4.65 -19.98 15.53
C LYS A 349 -3.39 -20.80 15.61
N THR A 350 -3.47 -22.11 15.36
CA THR A 350 -2.35 -23.04 15.44
C THR A 350 -2.19 -23.84 14.16
N ILE A 351 -1.02 -24.44 13.98
CA ILE A 351 -0.74 -25.28 12.80
C ILE A 351 -1.62 -26.54 12.79
N GLU A 352 -1.96 -27.11 13.95
CA GLU A 352 -2.81 -28.28 14.07
C GLU A 352 -4.24 -27.96 13.60
N GLU A 353 -4.82 -26.83 14.04
CA GLU A 353 -6.10 -26.33 13.57
C GLU A 353 -6.06 -26.05 12.06
N ALA A 354 -4.96 -25.49 11.58
CA ALA A 354 -4.76 -25.23 10.15
C ALA A 354 -4.77 -26.51 9.32
N VAL A 355 -4.10 -27.57 9.78
CA VAL A 355 -4.10 -28.89 9.12
C VAL A 355 -5.52 -29.45 9.03
N GLU A 356 -6.28 -29.42 10.12
CA GLU A 356 -7.67 -29.88 10.13
C GLU A 356 -8.54 -29.14 9.11
N LYS A 357 -8.46 -27.78 9.13
CA LYS A 357 -9.21 -26.93 8.21
C LYS A 357 -8.78 -27.14 6.75
N ALA A 358 -7.47 -27.26 6.48
CA ALA A 358 -6.94 -27.47 5.15
C ALA A 358 -7.33 -28.84 4.58
N CYS A 359 -7.28 -29.91 5.38
CA CYS A 359 -7.77 -31.23 4.99
C CYS A 359 -9.26 -31.19 4.63
N ALA A 360 -10.08 -30.54 5.47
CA ALA A 360 -11.51 -30.41 5.23
C ALA A 360 -11.82 -29.59 3.95
N LYS A 361 -11.12 -28.49 3.73
CA LYS A 361 -11.33 -27.58 2.59
C LYS A 361 -10.85 -28.20 1.27
N SER A 362 -9.66 -28.84 1.27
CA SER A 362 -9.04 -29.40 0.06
C SER A 362 -9.50 -30.81 -0.29
N GLY A 363 -10.07 -31.56 0.68
CA GLY A 363 -10.35 -33.00 0.53
C GLY A 363 -9.09 -33.88 0.48
N ARG A 364 -7.91 -33.33 0.79
CA ARG A 364 -6.60 -34.01 0.76
C ARG A 364 -6.18 -34.38 2.19
N SER A 365 -5.35 -35.40 2.33
CA SER A 365 -4.67 -35.68 3.60
C SER A 365 -3.38 -34.87 3.65
N LEU A 366 -3.35 -33.84 4.45
CA LEU A 366 -2.24 -32.89 4.62
C LEU A 366 -1.66 -33.03 6.02
N THR A 367 -0.39 -32.67 6.15
CA THR A 367 0.36 -32.61 7.41
C THR A 367 0.85 -31.19 7.64
N SER A 368 1.46 -30.90 8.78
CA SER A 368 2.08 -29.61 9.07
C SER A 368 3.19 -29.23 8.08
N GLU A 369 3.86 -30.21 7.48
CA GLU A 369 4.93 -30.00 6.49
C GLU A 369 4.39 -29.52 5.14
N ASP A 370 3.10 -29.80 4.85
CA ASP A 370 2.43 -29.39 3.62
C ASP A 370 1.86 -27.97 3.70
N LEU A 371 1.92 -27.34 4.88
CA LEU A 371 1.38 -26.01 5.12
C LEU A 371 2.49 -24.98 5.35
N LYS A 372 2.38 -23.85 4.70
CA LYS A 372 3.27 -22.70 4.91
C LYS A 372 2.49 -21.53 5.50
N GLN A 373 2.86 -21.07 6.70
CA GLN A 373 2.26 -19.85 7.26
C GLN A 373 2.69 -18.63 6.47
N ASP A 374 1.78 -17.66 6.35
CA ASP A 374 2.03 -16.35 5.74
C ASP A 374 3.31 -15.73 6.32
N GLU A 375 4.14 -15.15 5.45
CA GLU A 375 5.39 -14.50 5.88
C GLU A 375 5.17 -13.07 6.38
N ASP A 376 4.04 -12.48 6.05
CA ASP A 376 3.73 -11.10 6.40
C ASP A 376 3.29 -10.99 7.87
N VAL A 377 3.43 -9.78 8.39
CA VAL A 377 2.89 -9.40 9.71
C VAL A 377 1.77 -8.39 9.54
N MET A 378 0.97 -8.22 10.59
CA MET A 378 -0.06 -7.20 10.63
C MET A 378 0.55 -5.82 10.82
N ASP A 379 -0.13 -4.81 10.27
CA ASP A 379 0.13 -3.40 10.55
C ASP A 379 0.18 -3.16 12.08
N THR A 380 1.10 -2.32 12.51
CA THR A 380 1.24 -1.92 13.92
C THR A 380 -0.10 -1.44 14.52
N TRP A 381 -0.86 -0.65 13.76
CA TRP A 381 -2.16 -0.14 14.21
C TRP A 381 -3.20 -1.24 14.44
N PHE A 382 -3.05 -2.40 13.80
CA PHE A 382 -3.96 -3.53 14.02
C PHE A 382 -3.89 -4.06 15.46
N SER A 383 -2.76 -3.98 16.12
CA SER A 383 -2.65 -4.31 17.54
C SER A 383 -2.99 -3.12 18.45
N SER A 384 -2.71 -1.89 18.00
CA SER A 384 -2.86 -0.70 18.83
C SER A 384 -4.32 -0.35 19.11
N TRP A 385 -5.23 -0.51 18.14
CA TRP A 385 -6.64 -0.14 18.30
C TRP A 385 -7.41 -1.04 19.28
N ILE A 386 -6.95 -2.27 19.52
CA ILE A 386 -7.57 -3.17 20.53
C ILE A 386 -7.05 -2.92 21.94
N TRP A 387 -6.15 -1.94 22.12
CA TRP A 387 -5.55 -1.62 23.40
C TRP A 387 -6.56 -1.38 24.55
N PRO A 388 -7.68 -0.64 24.37
CA PRO A 388 -8.66 -0.42 25.42
C PRO A 388 -9.28 -1.70 25.97
N ILE A 389 -9.26 -2.77 25.21
CA ILE A 389 -9.81 -4.08 25.58
C ILE A 389 -8.68 -5.01 26.04
N GLN A 390 -7.69 -5.23 25.18
CA GLN A 390 -6.65 -6.23 25.40
C GLN A 390 -5.62 -5.79 26.44
N GLY A 391 -5.45 -4.48 26.68
CA GLY A 391 -4.62 -3.97 27.77
C GLY A 391 -5.07 -4.43 29.16
N PHE A 392 -6.34 -4.81 29.29
CA PHE A 392 -6.96 -5.38 30.50
C PHE A 392 -7.24 -6.90 30.38
N ASP A 393 -6.73 -7.59 29.39
CA ASP A 393 -7.10 -8.98 29.08
C ASP A 393 -8.61 -9.13 28.80
N GLY A 394 -9.28 -8.07 28.32
CA GLY A 394 -10.72 -7.97 28.26
C GLY A 394 -11.41 -8.96 27.32
N LEU A 395 -10.68 -9.56 26.37
CA LEU A 395 -11.20 -10.67 25.55
C LEU A 395 -11.33 -11.97 26.36
N HIS A 396 -10.69 -12.07 27.50
CA HIS A 396 -10.67 -13.24 28.37
C HIS A 396 -11.19 -12.94 29.80
N LYS A 397 -11.17 -11.64 30.21
CA LYS A 397 -11.58 -11.17 31.54
C LYS A 397 -12.36 -9.85 31.42
N GLU A 398 -13.67 -9.92 31.38
CA GLU A 398 -14.54 -8.76 31.14
C GLU A 398 -14.61 -7.78 32.32
N ASP A 399 -14.39 -8.22 33.55
CA ASP A 399 -14.64 -7.43 34.77
C ASP A 399 -13.88 -6.10 34.82
N GLU A 400 -12.61 -6.08 34.38
CA GLU A 400 -11.81 -4.85 34.37
C GLU A 400 -12.23 -3.90 33.25
N VAL A 401 -12.59 -4.42 32.08
CA VAL A 401 -13.05 -3.62 30.94
C VAL A 401 -14.39 -2.94 31.24
N GLN A 402 -15.26 -3.59 32.00
CA GLN A 402 -16.55 -3.00 32.40
C GLN A 402 -16.39 -1.87 33.42
N TYR A 403 -15.27 -1.83 34.16
CA TYR A 403 -14.99 -0.79 35.13
C TYR A 403 -14.50 0.50 34.46
N TYR A 404 -13.71 0.42 33.40
CA TYR A 404 -13.12 1.55 32.67
C TYR A 404 -13.87 1.87 31.38
#